data_e8172e31a681bfc39cb713286ec3f7d3
#
_entry.id   e8172e31a681bfc39cb713286ec3f7d3
#
_cell.length_a   1.000
_cell.length_b   1.000
_cell.length_c   1.000
_cell.angle_alpha   90.00
_cell.angle_beta   90.00
_cell.angle_gamma   90.00
#
_symmetry.space_group_name_H-M   'P 1'
#
loop_
_entity.id
_entity.type
_entity.pdbx_description
1 polymer ?
#
loop_
_entity_poly.entity_id
_entity_poly.type
_entity_poly.pdbx_seq_one_letter_code
_entity_poly.pdbx_strand_id
1 'polypeptide(L)'
;MRLEIGPRDLASGNCVVTLRTGGKSEIPLDGITQTMSQLLDSVSDELRARSHSYASDMIRPFPGLIQNETGWHLQSPLEDGIVYELAFDGNDADAEVLEKTTGLTLLGDCVTAYDEPVDCAVTGIPTNRRQHLARMY
;
A
#
# COMPACT_ATOMS: atom_id res chain seq x y z
N MET A 1 20.87 -2.87 -10.45
CA MET A 1 21.31 -2.71 -11.82
C MET A 1 22.63 -3.42 -12.01
N ARG A 2 22.86 -4.07 -13.15
CA ARG A 2 24.10 -4.77 -13.51
C ARG A 2 24.57 -4.25 -14.86
N LEU A 3 25.86 -3.92 -14.95
CA LEU A 3 26.52 -3.49 -16.19
C LEU A 3 27.41 -4.63 -16.67
N GLU A 4 27.33 -4.97 -17.94
CA GLU A 4 28.15 -5.97 -18.60
C GLU A 4 28.95 -5.30 -19.73
N ILE A 5 30.27 -5.47 -19.73
CA ILE A 5 31.16 -4.93 -20.73
C ILE A 5 32.14 -6.01 -21.14
N GLY A 6 32.10 -6.40 -22.41
CA GLY A 6 33.04 -7.34 -23.00
C GLY A 6 33.92 -6.70 -24.10
N PRO A 7 34.88 -7.44 -24.67
CA PRO A 7 35.75 -6.90 -25.76
C PRO A 7 34.97 -6.45 -26.98
N ARG A 8 33.83 -7.07 -27.29
CA ARG A 8 32.96 -6.69 -28.42
C ARG A 8 32.25 -5.38 -28.13
N ASP A 9 31.79 -5.21 -26.90
CA ASP A 9 31.08 -4.01 -26.43
C ASP A 9 32.00 -2.80 -26.45
N LEU A 10 33.26 -2.99 -26.00
CA LEU A 10 34.29 -1.95 -26.13
C LEU A 10 34.60 -1.55 -27.59
N ALA A 11 34.64 -2.54 -28.49
CA ALA A 11 34.88 -2.29 -29.91
C ALA A 11 33.70 -1.54 -30.57
N SER A 12 32.46 -1.78 -30.12
CA SER A 12 31.26 -1.10 -30.61
C SER A 12 30.99 0.24 -29.92
N GLY A 13 31.70 0.55 -28.83
CA GLY A 13 31.44 1.74 -28.00
C GLY A 13 30.20 1.67 -27.16
N ASN A 14 29.65 0.46 -26.89
CA ASN A 14 28.45 0.23 -26.15
C ASN A 14 28.69 -0.66 -24.94
N CYS A 15 27.68 -0.80 -24.07
CA CYS A 15 27.65 -1.80 -23.01
C CYS A 15 26.20 -2.26 -22.76
N VAL A 16 26.05 -3.35 -22.07
CA VAL A 16 24.74 -3.91 -21.75
C VAL A 16 24.39 -3.65 -20.31
N VAL A 17 23.18 -3.11 -20.08
CA VAL A 17 22.61 -2.86 -18.76
C VAL A 17 21.43 -3.79 -18.52
N THR A 18 21.41 -4.42 -17.35
CA THR A 18 20.26 -5.18 -16.84
C THR A 18 19.71 -4.46 -15.60
N LEU A 19 18.44 -4.10 -15.62
CA LEU A 19 17.77 -3.40 -14.51
C LEU A 19 17.22 -4.39 -13.49
N ARG A 20 17.16 -3.97 -12.22
CA ARG A 20 16.55 -4.76 -11.14
C ARG A 20 15.04 -4.95 -11.34
N THR A 21 14.38 -3.99 -11.96
CA THR A 21 12.94 -4.03 -12.26
C THR A 21 12.60 -4.93 -13.45
N GLY A 22 13.60 -5.44 -14.12
CA GLY A 22 13.52 -6.24 -15.35
C GLY A 22 14.01 -5.44 -16.55
N GLY A 23 14.23 -6.13 -17.67
CA GLY A 23 14.73 -5.52 -18.89
C GLY A 23 16.25 -5.55 -18.99
N LYS A 24 16.69 -5.64 -20.25
CA LYS A 24 18.08 -5.62 -20.67
C LYS A 24 18.17 -4.70 -21.89
N SER A 25 19.09 -3.76 -21.87
CA SER A 25 19.28 -2.78 -22.97
C SER A 25 20.75 -2.54 -23.24
N GLU A 26 21.05 -2.18 -24.47
CA GLU A 26 22.35 -1.71 -24.89
C GLU A 26 22.39 -0.19 -24.79
N ILE A 27 23.44 0.35 -24.19
CA ILE A 27 23.64 1.79 -24.01
C ILE A 27 25.05 2.20 -24.47
N PRO A 28 25.25 3.42 -24.96
CA PRO A 28 26.56 3.90 -25.34
C PRO A 28 27.46 4.09 -24.12
N LEU A 29 28.76 3.83 -24.31
CA LEU A 29 29.78 4.10 -23.29
C LEU A 29 30.04 5.61 -23.14
N ASP A 30 29.85 6.36 -24.24
CA ASP A 30 29.93 7.82 -24.18
C ASP A 30 28.76 8.39 -23.33
N GLY A 31 29.08 9.26 -22.40
CA GLY A 31 28.10 9.83 -21.47
C GLY A 31 27.49 8.82 -20.46
N ILE A 32 28.10 7.64 -20.30
CA ILE A 32 27.60 6.54 -19.50
C ILE A 32 27.22 6.97 -18.06
N THR A 33 27.99 7.85 -17.45
CA THR A 33 27.73 8.32 -16.06
C THR A 33 26.36 9.00 -15.96
N GLN A 34 26.03 9.84 -16.93
CA GLN A 34 24.73 10.52 -16.96
C GLN A 34 23.59 9.54 -17.25
N THR A 35 23.78 8.66 -18.24
CA THR A 35 22.80 7.62 -18.58
C THR A 35 22.54 6.68 -17.40
N MET A 36 23.57 6.29 -16.66
CA MET A 36 23.46 5.44 -15.48
C MET A 36 22.70 6.14 -14.35
N SER A 37 22.93 7.44 -14.13
CA SER A 37 22.16 8.23 -13.15
C SER A 37 20.67 8.24 -13.50
N GLN A 38 20.34 8.54 -14.75
CA GLN A 38 18.94 8.53 -15.22
C GLN A 38 18.27 7.15 -15.08
N LEU A 39 19.01 6.07 -15.38
CA LEU A 39 18.49 4.71 -15.21
C LEU A 39 18.27 4.35 -13.74
N LEU A 40 19.11 4.80 -12.83
CA LEU A 40 18.90 4.61 -11.39
C LEU A 40 17.67 5.35 -10.89
N ASP A 41 17.46 6.57 -11.35
CA ASP A 41 16.27 7.35 -11.01
C ASP A 41 15.00 6.64 -11.53
N SER A 42 15.01 6.19 -12.78
CA SER A 42 13.88 5.46 -13.37
C SER A 42 13.56 4.15 -12.62
N VAL A 43 14.58 3.40 -12.21
CA VAL A 43 14.39 2.19 -11.37
C VAL A 43 13.77 2.55 -10.02
N SER A 44 14.21 3.65 -9.41
CA SER A 44 13.67 4.11 -8.12
C SER A 44 12.21 4.52 -8.24
N ASP A 45 11.86 5.24 -9.30
CA ASP A 45 10.48 5.67 -9.56
C ASP A 45 9.57 4.48 -9.88
N GLU A 46 10.04 3.52 -10.67
CA GLU A 46 9.28 2.29 -10.96
C GLU A 46 9.04 1.47 -9.68
N LEU A 47 10.05 1.32 -8.82
CA LEU A 47 9.89 0.61 -7.54
C LEU A 47 8.93 1.33 -6.59
N ARG A 48 8.96 2.67 -6.54
CA ARG A 48 7.98 3.46 -5.78
C ARG A 48 6.57 3.25 -6.32
N ALA A 49 6.39 3.36 -7.64
CA ALA A 49 5.09 3.17 -8.27
C ALA A 49 4.51 1.77 -7.97
N ARG A 50 5.32 0.72 -8.10
CA ARG A 50 4.92 -0.65 -7.74
C ARG A 50 4.54 -0.79 -6.27
N SER A 51 5.33 -0.19 -5.36
CA SER A 51 5.05 -0.21 -3.92
C SER A 51 3.75 0.53 -3.59
N HIS A 52 3.53 1.69 -4.19
CA HIS A 52 2.28 2.43 -4.02
C HIS A 52 1.06 1.66 -4.55
N SER A 53 1.16 1.08 -5.74
CA SER A 53 0.08 0.27 -6.31
C SER A 53 -0.24 -0.91 -5.38
N TYR A 54 0.78 -1.64 -4.95
CA TYR A 54 0.59 -2.76 -4.03
C TYR A 54 -0.07 -2.34 -2.71
N ALA A 55 0.38 -1.25 -2.10
CA ALA A 55 -0.21 -0.74 -0.86
C ALA A 55 -1.68 -0.33 -1.06
N SER A 56 -1.98 0.38 -2.17
CA SER A 56 -3.36 0.78 -2.50
C SER A 56 -4.26 -0.43 -2.73
N ASP A 57 -3.76 -1.49 -3.38
CA ASP A 57 -4.53 -2.70 -3.64
C ASP A 57 -4.83 -3.50 -2.35
N MET A 58 -3.99 -3.33 -1.31
CA MET A 58 -4.17 -3.99 -0.01
C MET A 58 -5.02 -3.20 0.98
N ILE A 59 -5.33 -1.94 0.71
CA ILE A 59 -6.22 -1.12 1.55
C ILE A 59 -7.60 -1.07 0.90
N ARG A 60 -8.63 -1.48 1.65
CA ARG A 60 -10.02 -1.48 1.18
C ARG A 60 -10.96 -0.83 2.18
N PRO A 61 -12.07 -0.25 1.72
CA PRO A 61 -13.10 0.23 2.62
C PRO A 61 -13.63 -0.91 3.50
N PHE A 62 -13.82 -0.62 4.78
CA PHE A 62 -14.46 -1.57 5.70
C PHE A 62 -15.92 -1.78 5.29
N PRO A 63 -16.41 -3.03 5.18
CA PRO A 63 -17.76 -3.29 4.69
C PRO A 63 -18.87 -2.87 5.68
N GLY A 64 -18.51 -2.60 6.92
CA GLY A 64 -19.44 -2.17 7.96
C GLY A 64 -19.88 -3.27 8.91
N LEU A 65 -20.51 -2.83 9.99
CA LEU A 65 -21.18 -3.67 10.99
C LEU A 65 -22.70 -3.47 10.95
N ILE A 66 -23.43 -4.48 11.34
CA ILE A 66 -24.85 -4.42 11.64
C ILE A 66 -25.09 -4.93 13.05
N GLN A 67 -26.02 -4.30 13.75
CA GLN A 67 -26.50 -4.77 15.05
C GLN A 67 -27.91 -5.34 14.92
N ASN A 68 -28.12 -6.52 15.49
CA ASN A 68 -29.43 -7.18 15.57
C ASN A 68 -29.66 -7.73 16.99
N GLU A 69 -30.72 -8.50 17.17
CA GLU A 69 -31.08 -9.10 18.47
C GLU A 69 -30.01 -10.04 19.04
N THR A 70 -29.16 -10.61 18.21
CA THR A 70 -28.07 -11.53 18.60
C THR A 70 -26.72 -10.82 18.80
N GLY A 71 -26.65 -9.53 18.54
CA GLY A 71 -25.44 -8.70 18.72
C GLY A 71 -24.91 -8.08 17.43
N TRP A 72 -23.60 -7.79 17.41
CA TRP A 72 -22.90 -7.20 16.28
C TRP A 72 -22.42 -8.25 15.27
N HIS A 73 -22.59 -7.98 14.00
CA HIS A 73 -22.22 -8.85 12.89
C HIS A 73 -21.60 -8.05 11.75
N LEU A 74 -20.71 -8.69 10.98
CA LEU A 74 -20.19 -8.13 9.74
C LEU A 74 -21.28 -8.07 8.66
N GLN A 75 -21.33 -6.97 7.91
CA GLN A 75 -22.20 -6.87 6.73
C GLN A 75 -21.77 -7.78 5.59
N SER A 76 -20.46 -8.03 5.46
CA SER A 76 -19.89 -8.98 4.50
C SER A 76 -18.65 -9.65 5.06
N PRO A 77 -18.26 -10.82 4.57
CA PRO A 77 -17.03 -11.48 4.97
C PRO A 77 -15.80 -10.62 4.69
N LEU A 78 -14.82 -10.68 5.59
CA LEU A 78 -13.53 -10.03 5.42
C LEU A 78 -12.56 -10.95 4.68
N GLU A 79 -11.70 -10.36 3.84
CA GLU A 79 -10.64 -11.07 3.12
C GLU A 79 -9.38 -11.10 3.99
N ASP A 80 -8.62 -12.20 3.91
CA ASP A 80 -7.35 -12.33 4.63
C ASP A 80 -6.26 -11.50 3.95
N GLY A 81 -5.34 -10.93 4.76
CA GLY A 81 -4.23 -10.11 4.26
C GLY A 81 -4.59 -8.69 3.82
N ILE A 82 -5.84 -8.27 4.03
CA ILE A 82 -6.31 -6.92 3.70
C ILE A 82 -6.27 -6.01 4.93
N VAL A 83 -5.91 -4.76 4.71
CA VAL A 83 -6.07 -3.65 5.66
C VAL A 83 -7.38 -2.95 5.34
N TYR A 84 -8.28 -2.88 6.29
CA TYR A 84 -9.56 -2.19 6.12
C TYR A 84 -9.48 -0.77 6.64
N GLU A 85 -9.97 0.16 5.85
CA GLU A 85 -10.07 1.57 6.19
C GLU A 85 -11.49 1.89 6.63
N LEU A 86 -11.63 2.60 7.75
CA LEU A 86 -12.93 2.95 8.32
C LEU A 86 -12.90 4.29 9.03
N ALA A 87 -14.10 4.89 9.16
CA ALA A 87 -14.32 6.00 10.08
C ALA A 87 -14.55 5.44 11.48
N PHE A 88 -13.74 5.85 12.46
CA PHE A 88 -13.90 5.43 13.84
C PHE A 88 -13.52 6.56 14.81
N ASP A 89 -14.46 6.88 15.70
CA ASP A 89 -14.29 7.86 16.77
C ASP A 89 -15.08 7.40 18.01
N GLY A 90 -14.96 6.09 18.32
CA GLY A 90 -15.53 5.47 19.49
C GLY A 90 -14.56 5.47 20.68
N ASN A 91 -15.07 5.04 21.83
CA ASN A 91 -14.30 4.77 23.04
C ASN A 91 -13.72 3.34 23.01
N ASP A 92 -13.03 2.94 24.10
CA ASP A 92 -12.41 1.61 24.21
C ASP A 92 -13.44 0.46 24.12
N ALA A 93 -14.66 0.66 24.61
CA ALA A 93 -15.71 -0.36 24.54
C ALA A 93 -16.21 -0.52 23.08
N ASP A 94 -16.29 0.57 22.31
CA ASP A 94 -16.65 0.54 20.90
C ASP A 94 -15.52 -0.14 20.06
N ALA A 95 -14.27 0.14 20.41
CA ALA A 95 -13.11 -0.54 19.79
C ALA A 95 -13.14 -2.05 20.07
N GLU A 96 -13.46 -2.45 21.30
CA GLU A 96 -13.58 -3.86 21.68
C GLU A 96 -14.71 -4.58 20.91
N VAL A 97 -15.83 -3.92 20.68
CA VAL A 97 -16.92 -4.44 19.83
C VAL A 97 -16.42 -4.68 18.42
N LEU A 98 -15.73 -3.70 17.83
CA LEU A 98 -15.18 -3.80 16.48
C LEU A 98 -14.19 -4.96 16.37
N GLU A 99 -13.22 -5.03 17.28
CA GLU A 99 -12.17 -6.06 17.27
C GLU A 99 -12.71 -7.47 17.51
N LYS A 100 -13.63 -7.63 18.46
CA LYS A 100 -14.28 -8.93 18.74
C LYS A 100 -15.13 -9.42 17.57
N THR A 101 -15.84 -8.51 16.90
CA THR A 101 -16.72 -8.88 15.78
C THR A 101 -15.94 -9.23 14.53
N THR A 102 -14.83 -8.56 14.30
CA THR A 102 -14.02 -8.72 13.06
C THR A 102 -12.89 -9.74 13.22
N GLY A 103 -12.37 -9.94 14.43
CA GLY A 103 -11.14 -10.68 14.69
C GLY A 103 -9.89 -9.94 14.21
N LEU A 104 -9.99 -8.64 13.94
CA LEU A 104 -8.91 -7.76 13.51
C LEU A 104 -8.58 -6.77 14.63
N THR A 105 -7.45 -6.08 14.52
CA THR A 105 -6.99 -5.07 15.49
C THR A 105 -7.06 -3.70 14.88
N LEU A 106 -7.54 -2.72 15.65
CA LEU A 106 -7.54 -1.31 15.28
C LEU A 106 -6.11 -0.75 15.41
N LEU A 107 -5.55 -0.27 14.31
CA LEU A 107 -4.15 0.15 14.25
C LEU A 107 -3.91 1.63 14.61
N GLY A 108 -5.00 2.41 14.76
CA GLY A 108 -4.96 3.83 15.07
C GLY A 108 -5.21 4.75 13.89
N ASP A 109 -5.01 6.05 14.12
CA ASP A 109 -5.34 7.09 13.16
C ASP A 109 -4.43 7.09 11.93
N CYS A 110 -5.02 7.26 10.76
CA CYS A 110 -4.30 7.52 9.53
C CYS A 110 -3.68 8.94 9.54
N VAL A 111 -2.60 9.12 8.77
CA VAL A 111 -1.95 10.43 8.62
C VAL A 111 -2.90 11.49 8.05
N THR A 112 -3.80 11.07 7.18
CA THR A 112 -4.82 11.94 6.57
C THR A 112 -6.21 11.54 7.04
N ALA A 113 -6.97 12.52 7.51
CA ALA A 113 -8.39 12.36 7.83
C ALA A 113 -9.25 12.28 6.56
N TYR A 114 -10.52 11.96 6.71
CA TYR A 114 -11.48 12.13 5.62
C TYR A 114 -11.72 13.63 5.35
N ASP A 115 -11.87 14.00 4.09
CA ASP A 115 -12.17 15.38 3.69
C ASP A 115 -13.59 15.80 4.15
N GLU A 116 -14.53 14.86 4.09
CA GLU A 116 -15.90 15.03 4.59
C GLU A 116 -16.19 14.02 5.70
N PRO A 117 -17.05 14.38 6.70
CA PRO A 117 -17.43 13.46 7.76
C PRO A 117 -18.08 12.18 7.21
N VAL A 118 -17.66 11.04 7.74
CA VAL A 118 -18.20 9.70 7.46
C VAL A 118 -18.74 9.12 8.76
N ASP A 119 -19.83 8.37 8.70
CA ASP A 119 -20.42 7.76 9.89
C ASP A 119 -19.44 6.75 10.51
N CYS A 120 -19.19 6.90 11.81
CA CYS A 120 -18.38 5.99 12.61
C CYS A 120 -18.94 4.56 12.51
N ALA A 121 -18.10 3.59 12.26
CA ALA A 121 -18.46 2.21 11.99
C ALA A 121 -19.24 1.52 13.14
N VAL A 122 -19.14 2.04 14.36
CA VAL A 122 -19.81 1.48 15.55
C VAL A 122 -20.88 2.44 16.09
N THR A 123 -20.53 3.71 16.29
CA THR A 123 -21.45 4.68 16.93
C THR A 123 -22.44 5.32 15.97
N GLY A 124 -22.17 5.29 14.67
CA GLY A 124 -22.95 5.99 13.64
C GLY A 124 -22.83 7.53 13.71
N ILE A 125 -21.97 8.08 14.57
CA ILE A 125 -21.75 9.52 14.68
C ILE A 125 -20.78 9.97 13.57
N PRO A 126 -21.12 11.01 12.80
CA PRO A 126 -20.22 11.51 11.75
C PRO A 126 -18.86 11.97 12.32
N THR A 127 -17.77 11.52 11.69
CA THR A 127 -16.41 11.87 12.07
C THR A 127 -15.49 11.96 10.86
N ASN A 128 -14.46 12.80 10.95
CA ASN A 128 -13.38 12.84 9.97
C ASN A 128 -12.20 11.90 10.34
N ARG A 129 -12.24 11.25 11.51
CA ARG A 129 -11.20 10.32 11.93
C ARG A 129 -11.20 9.08 11.05
N ARG A 130 -10.08 8.86 10.39
CA ARG A 130 -9.82 7.75 9.50
C ARG A 130 -8.84 6.80 10.18
N GLN A 131 -9.21 5.55 10.29
CA GLN A 131 -8.40 4.54 10.96
C GLN A 131 -8.24 3.29 10.09
N HIS A 132 -7.26 2.48 10.43
CA HIS A 132 -7.03 1.18 9.80
C HIS A 132 -7.31 0.04 10.77
N LEU A 133 -7.84 -1.04 10.21
CA LEU A 133 -8.16 -2.29 10.90
C LEU A 133 -7.51 -3.44 10.14
N ALA A 134 -6.68 -4.25 10.80
CA ALA A 134 -5.99 -5.36 10.16
C ALA A 134 -5.67 -6.49 11.15
N ARG A 135 -5.32 -7.67 10.63
CA ARG A 135 -4.83 -8.77 11.44
C ARG A 135 -3.38 -8.49 11.86
N MET A 136 -3.14 -8.55 13.18
CA MET A 136 -1.79 -8.56 13.76
C MET A 136 -1.33 -10.02 13.93
N TYR A 137 -0.05 -10.28 13.62
CA TYR A 137 0.58 -11.59 13.74
C TYR A 137 1.61 -11.59 14.87
#